data_4cab304eda1db71f4abf1dc1ca28fea8
#
_entry.id   4cab304eda1db71f4abf1dc1ca28fea8
#
_cell.length_a   1.000
_cell.length_b   1.000
_cell.length_c   1.000
_cell.angle_alpha   90.00
_cell.angle_beta   90.00
_cell.angle_gamma   90.00
#
_symmetry.space_group_name_H-M   'P 1'
#
loop_
_entity.id
_entity.type
_entity.pdbx_description
1 polymer ?
#
loop_
_entity_poly.entity_id
_entity_poly.type
_entity_poly.pdbx_seq_one_letter_code
_entity_poly.pdbx_strand_id
1 'polypeptide(L)'
;MFKFAHNNLTVLNLERSKQFYAEALDLHEVGGFDADSDLKIIHLADSYDSHHKLELTFNFNRSEPYNLGDNKVHLAFTTKNFAESYVRHKKMHCICQENLELGIYFIVDPDGYRIEIMRE
;
A
#
# COMPACT_ATOMS: atom_id res chain seq x y z
N MET A 1 -9.71 -13.84 22.27
CA MET A 1 -9.49 -14.16 20.85
C MET A 1 -9.07 -12.91 20.10
N PHE A 2 -8.26 -13.07 19.05
CA PHE A 2 -7.68 -11.93 18.34
C PHE A 2 -8.33 -11.75 16.98
N LYS A 3 -8.40 -10.50 16.49
CA LYS A 3 -8.78 -10.14 15.13
C LYS A 3 -7.64 -9.36 14.48
N PHE A 4 -7.36 -9.63 13.23
CA PHE A 4 -6.35 -8.91 12.49
C PHE A 4 -6.91 -7.53 12.11
N ALA A 5 -6.36 -6.46 12.69
CA ALA A 5 -6.92 -5.11 12.55
C ALA A 5 -6.36 -4.36 11.33
N HIS A 6 -5.03 -4.27 11.23
CA HIS A 6 -4.40 -3.50 10.16
C HIS A 6 -2.95 -3.92 9.95
N ASN A 7 -2.41 -3.55 8.79
CA ASN A 7 -0.97 -3.42 8.56
C ASN A 7 -0.63 -1.94 8.58
N ASN A 8 0.57 -1.60 9.01
CA ASN A 8 1.03 -0.21 9.03
C ASN A 8 2.25 -0.04 8.13
N LEU A 9 2.25 1.07 7.38
CA LEU A 9 3.41 1.53 6.63
C LEU A 9 3.74 2.95 7.07
N THR A 10 5.02 3.22 7.28
CA THR A 10 5.51 4.57 7.54
C THR A 10 5.89 5.21 6.22
N VAL A 11 5.37 6.41 5.95
CA VAL A 11 5.51 7.09 4.67
C VAL A 11 6.12 8.48 4.85
N LEU A 12 6.89 8.93 3.84
CA LEU A 12 7.54 10.24 3.87
C LEU A 12 6.64 11.36 3.39
N ASN A 13 5.69 11.05 2.52
CA ASN A 13 4.78 12.05 1.94
C ASN A 13 3.38 11.45 1.90
N LEU A 14 2.54 11.91 2.82
CA LEU A 14 1.21 11.32 3.00
C LEU A 14 0.33 11.47 1.75
N GLU A 15 0.31 12.65 1.14
CA GLU A 15 -0.53 12.88 -0.06
C GLU A 15 -0.06 12.05 -1.25
N ARG A 16 1.25 11.92 -1.44
CA ARG A 16 1.83 11.07 -2.48
C ARG A 16 1.43 9.61 -2.29
N SER A 17 1.51 9.11 -1.07
CA SER A 17 1.15 7.72 -0.78
C SER A 17 -0.35 7.48 -0.92
N LYS A 18 -1.20 8.40 -0.43
CA LYS A 18 -2.65 8.31 -0.62
C LYS A 18 -3.01 8.23 -2.10
N GLN A 19 -2.41 9.09 -2.91
CA GLN A 19 -2.66 9.10 -4.35
C GLN A 19 -2.22 7.80 -5.01
N PHE A 20 -1.04 7.28 -4.63
CA PHE A 20 -0.56 6.01 -5.16
C PHE A 20 -1.54 4.88 -4.87
N TYR A 21 -1.96 4.73 -3.62
CA TYR A 21 -2.85 3.64 -3.24
C TYR A 21 -4.24 3.77 -3.84
N ALA A 22 -4.72 4.99 -4.06
CA ALA A 22 -5.98 5.22 -4.78
C ALA A 22 -5.87 4.81 -6.25
N GLU A 23 -4.81 5.21 -6.93
CA GLU A 23 -4.61 4.94 -8.37
C GLU A 23 -4.23 3.48 -8.64
N ALA A 24 -3.35 2.91 -7.81
CA ALA A 24 -2.84 1.58 -8.03
C ALA A 24 -3.80 0.49 -7.58
N LEU A 25 -4.49 0.68 -6.45
CA LEU A 25 -5.20 -0.39 -5.77
C LEU A 25 -6.65 -0.05 -5.41
N ASP A 26 -7.16 1.09 -5.89
CA ASP A 26 -8.53 1.56 -5.62
C ASP A 26 -8.83 1.68 -4.11
N LEU A 27 -7.82 1.94 -3.30
CA LEU A 27 -8.02 2.14 -1.87
C LEU A 27 -8.42 3.58 -1.57
N HIS A 28 -9.32 3.78 -0.60
CA HIS A 28 -9.74 5.11 -0.19
C HIS A 28 -9.58 5.31 1.31
N GLU A 29 -9.46 6.56 1.69
CA GLU A 29 -9.35 6.95 3.08
C GLU A 29 -10.69 6.72 3.78
N VAL A 30 -10.67 5.93 4.86
CA VAL A 30 -11.86 5.56 5.62
C VAL A 30 -11.80 6.06 7.06
N GLY A 31 -10.69 6.68 7.47
CA GLY A 31 -10.55 7.22 8.82
C GLY A 31 -9.12 7.60 9.11
N GLY A 32 -8.86 7.92 10.36
CA GLY A 32 -7.53 8.30 10.82
C GLY A 32 -7.61 9.15 12.07
N PHE A 33 -6.47 9.52 12.59
CA PHE A 33 -6.36 10.37 13.78
C PHE A 33 -4.94 10.94 13.91
N ASP A 34 -4.80 11.99 14.71
CA ASP A 34 -3.49 12.52 15.08
C ASP A 34 -3.03 11.77 16.33
N ALA A 35 -1.95 10.98 16.20
CA ALA A 35 -1.44 10.17 17.29
C ALA A 35 -0.78 11.02 18.38
N ASP A 36 -0.07 12.07 17.94
CA ASP A 36 0.47 13.12 18.80
C ASP A 36 0.74 14.36 17.93
N SER A 37 1.45 15.37 18.46
CA SER A 37 1.75 16.60 17.70
C SER A 37 2.59 16.38 16.46
N ASP A 38 3.33 15.25 16.38
CA ASP A 38 4.28 14.96 15.32
C ASP A 38 3.82 13.85 14.36
N LEU A 39 2.82 13.07 14.75
CA LEU A 39 2.40 11.87 14.00
C LEU A 39 0.95 11.96 13.56
N LYS A 40 0.74 11.79 12.26
CA LYS A 40 -0.58 11.64 11.68
C LYS A 40 -0.75 10.24 11.13
N ILE A 41 -1.90 9.62 11.42
CA ILE A 41 -2.24 8.28 10.97
C ILE A 41 -3.52 8.35 10.14
N ILE A 42 -3.51 7.72 8.97
CA ILE A 42 -4.73 7.55 8.18
C ILE A 42 -4.96 6.08 7.90
N HIS A 43 -6.21 5.73 7.68
CA HIS A 43 -6.64 4.38 7.34
C HIS A 43 -7.17 4.34 5.92
N LEU A 44 -6.62 3.42 5.12
CA LEU A 44 -7.09 3.13 3.77
C LEU A 44 -7.75 1.76 3.75
N ALA A 45 -8.77 1.60 2.92
CA ALA A 45 -9.43 0.31 2.75
C ALA A 45 -10.04 0.18 1.36
N ASP A 46 -10.33 -1.06 0.96
CA ASP A 46 -11.04 -1.36 -0.30
C ASP A 46 -12.53 -1.09 -0.18
N SER A 47 -13.09 -1.11 1.03
CA SER A 47 -14.46 -0.70 1.30
C SER A 47 -14.57 -0.10 2.69
N TYR A 48 -15.61 0.72 2.92
CA TYR A 48 -15.85 1.36 4.21
C TYR A 48 -16.15 0.34 5.33
N ASP A 49 -16.65 -0.84 4.95
CA ASP A 49 -17.00 -1.90 5.89
C ASP A 49 -15.85 -2.87 6.14
N SER A 50 -14.72 -2.66 5.49
CA SER A 50 -13.58 -3.57 5.67
C SER A 50 -13.09 -3.54 7.11
N HIS A 51 -12.95 -4.71 7.70
CA HIS A 51 -12.37 -4.83 9.03
C HIS A 51 -10.86 -4.59 9.00
N HIS A 52 -10.18 -5.16 8.01
CA HIS A 52 -8.74 -5.00 7.82
C HIS A 52 -8.45 -3.73 7.04
N LYS A 53 -7.51 -2.92 7.54
CA LYS A 53 -7.16 -1.63 6.92
C LYS A 53 -5.66 -1.55 6.68
N LEU A 54 -5.30 -0.74 5.71
CA LEU A 54 -3.91 -0.32 5.54
C LEU A 54 -3.74 1.01 6.26
N GLU A 55 -2.92 1.01 7.30
CA GLU A 55 -2.65 2.20 8.09
C GLU A 55 -1.38 2.87 7.59
N LEU A 56 -1.44 4.16 7.29
CA LEU A 56 -0.28 4.96 6.92
C LEU A 56 0.06 5.90 8.07
N THR A 57 1.33 5.87 8.49
CA THR A 57 1.85 6.77 9.54
C THR A 57 2.78 7.79 8.90
N PHE A 58 2.51 9.05 9.14
CA PHE A 58 3.32 10.16 8.68
C PHE A 58 3.91 10.92 9.87
N ASN A 59 5.24 11.07 9.89
CA ASN A 59 5.96 11.82 10.92
C ASN A 59 6.41 13.15 10.32
N PHE A 60 5.89 14.27 10.85
CA PHE A 60 6.20 15.61 10.38
C PHE A 60 7.70 15.96 10.49
N ASN A 61 8.43 15.28 11.36
CA ASN A 61 9.85 15.54 11.60
C ASN A 61 10.79 14.63 10.83
N ARG A 62 10.25 13.67 10.06
CA ARG A 62 11.08 12.72 9.30
C ARG A 62 11.22 13.17 7.86
N SER A 63 12.46 13.32 7.38
CA SER A 63 12.76 13.71 5.99
C SER A 63 13.58 12.66 5.24
N GLU A 64 14.20 11.72 5.96
CA GLU A 64 15.03 10.70 5.32
C GLU A 64 14.24 9.40 5.08
N PRO A 65 14.54 8.67 4.00
CA PRO A 65 13.90 7.39 3.72
C PRO A 65 14.00 6.43 4.91
N TYR A 66 12.93 5.64 5.09
CA TYR A 66 12.95 4.59 6.11
C TYR A 66 13.81 3.42 5.64
N ASN A 67 14.50 2.79 6.59
CA ASN A 67 15.30 1.61 6.30
C ASN A 67 14.36 0.39 6.28
N LEU A 68 14.17 -0.20 5.12
CA LEU A 68 13.30 -1.35 4.92
C LEU A 68 14.04 -2.69 5.06
N GLY A 69 15.33 -2.65 5.40
CA GLY A 69 16.15 -3.85 5.51
C GLY A 69 16.23 -4.59 4.18
N ASP A 70 16.09 -5.92 4.21
CA ASP A 70 16.08 -6.74 2.99
C ASP A 70 14.81 -6.57 2.17
N ASN A 71 13.81 -5.87 2.71
CA ASN A 71 12.54 -5.55 2.05
C ASN A 71 11.79 -6.80 1.55
N LYS A 72 11.73 -7.85 2.39
CA LYS A 72 11.06 -9.10 2.06
C LYS A 72 9.61 -9.15 2.52
N VAL A 73 9.25 -8.37 3.54
CA VAL A 73 7.87 -8.25 3.98
C VAL A 73 7.08 -7.51 2.90
N HIS A 74 5.90 -8.03 2.55
CA HIS A 74 5.07 -7.41 1.53
C HIS A 74 3.59 -7.60 1.84
N LEU A 75 2.78 -6.74 1.26
CA LEU A 75 1.33 -6.89 1.22
C LEU A 75 0.95 -7.65 -0.04
N ALA A 76 -0.23 -8.25 -0.06
CA ALA A 76 -0.75 -8.93 -1.24
C ALA A 76 -2.20 -8.53 -1.49
N PHE A 77 -2.54 -8.33 -2.75
CA PHE A 77 -3.89 -8.03 -3.21
C PHE A 77 -4.27 -8.98 -4.33
N THR A 78 -5.52 -9.40 -4.36
CA THR A 78 -6.06 -10.18 -5.47
C THR A 78 -6.92 -9.30 -6.36
N THR A 79 -7.00 -9.66 -7.64
CA THR A 79 -7.87 -8.97 -8.59
C THR A 79 -8.49 -9.95 -9.57
N LYS A 80 -9.76 -9.72 -9.92
CA LYS A 80 -10.44 -10.45 -11.00
C LYS A 80 -10.02 -9.94 -12.38
N ASN A 81 -9.47 -8.71 -12.44
CA ASN A 81 -9.09 -8.04 -13.69
C ASN A 81 -7.57 -7.96 -13.81
N PHE A 82 -6.91 -9.10 -13.77
CA PHE A 82 -5.44 -9.18 -13.73
C PHE A 82 -4.78 -8.49 -14.92
N ALA A 83 -5.27 -8.71 -16.13
CA ALA A 83 -4.69 -8.10 -17.34
C ALA A 83 -4.81 -6.57 -17.32
N GLU A 84 -5.96 -6.05 -16.92
CA GLU A 84 -6.16 -4.59 -16.81
C GLU A 84 -5.29 -3.98 -15.73
N SER A 85 -5.18 -4.66 -14.59
CA SER A 85 -4.35 -4.21 -13.50
C SER A 85 -2.87 -4.16 -13.91
N TYR A 86 -2.40 -5.15 -14.66
CA TYR A 86 -1.04 -5.18 -15.17
C TYR A 86 -0.77 -3.97 -16.11
N VAL A 87 -1.70 -3.68 -17.01
CA VAL A 87 -1.58 -2.50 -17.90
C VAL A 87 -1.54 -1.21 -17.10
N ARG A 88 -2.41 -1.08 -16.10
CA ARG A 88 -2.45 0.08 -15.21
C ARG A 88 -1.09 0.29 -14.51
N HIS A 89 -0.58 -0.75 -13.91
CA HIS A 89 0.68 -0.65 -13.15
C HIS A 89 1.89 -0.47 -14.07
N LYS A 90 1.83 -0.99 -15.28
CA LYS A 90 2.85 -0.74 -16.31
C LYS A 90 2.92 0.74 -16.66
N LYS A 91 1.76 1.38 -16.88
CA LYS A 91 1.67 2.81 -17.15
C LYS A 91 2.14 3.67 -15.97
N MET A 92 1.94 3.19 -14.75
CA MET A 92 2.40 3.87 -13.54
C MET A 92 3.89 3.68 -13.30
N HIS A 93 4.58 2.85 -14.09
CA HIS A 93 6.00 2.52 -13.94
C HIS A 93 6.35 1.99 -12.54
N CYS A 94 5.44 1.24 -11.92
CA CYS A 94 5.63 0.75 -10.55
C CYS A 94 5.88 -0.76 -10.45
N ILE A 95 5.89 -1.49 -11.57
CA ILE A 95 6.16 -2.94 -11.54
C ILE A 95 7.65 -3.17 -11.29
N CYS A 96 7.97 -4.00 -10.30
CA CYS A 96 9.35 -4.29 -9.93
C CYS A 96 9.75 -5.76 -10.12
N GLN A 97 8.79 -6.67 -10.25
CA GLN A 97 9.07 -8.10 -10.45
C GLN A 97 7.86 -8.76 -11.07
N GLU A 98 8.09 -9.73 -11.98
CA GLU A 98 7.01 -10.42 -12.68
C GLU A 98 7.20 -11.92 -12.61
N ASN A 99 6.08 -12.64 -12.43
CA ASN A 99 5.98 -14.07 -12.63
C ASN A 99 4.59 -14.36 -13.22
N LEU A 100 4.42 -14.00 -14.49
CA LEU A 100 3.12 -14.01 -15.15
C LEU A 100 2.57 -15.42 -15.36
N GLU A 101 3.43 -16.43 -15.45
CA GLU A 101 3.00 -17.82 -15.55
C GLU A 101 2.22 -18.26 -14.32
N LEU A 102 2.63 -17.81 -13.15
CA LEU A 102 1.93 -18.07 -11.89
C LEU A 102 0.79 -17.09 -11.64
N GLY A 103 0.59 -16.08 -12.50
CA GLY A 103 -0.42 -15.05 -12.30
C GLY A 103 -0.07 -14.12 -11.15
N ILE A 104 1.19 -13.73 -11.05
CA ILE A 104 1.71 -12.89 -9.98
C ILE A 104 2.67 -11.84 -10.55
N TYR A 105 2.59 -10.62 -10.04
CA TYR A 105 3.66 -9.64 -10.20
C TYR A 105 3.71 -8.75 -8.95
N PHE A 106 4.80 -8.03 -8.80
CA PHE A 106 4.98 -7.10 -7.67
C PHE A 106 5.06 -5.68 -8.18
N ILE A 107 4.43 -4.79 -7.44
CA ILE A 107 4.60 -3.34 -7.62
C ILE A 107 5.32 -2.78 -6.39
N VAL A 108 5.84 -1.57 -6.53
CA VAL A 108 6.54 -0.88 -5.44
C VAL A 108 5.86 0.48 -5.24
N ASP A 109 5.60 0.83 -3.99
CA ASP A 109 5.01 2.10 -3.64
C ASP A 109 6.07 3.23 -3.60
N PRO A 110 5.68 4.51 -3.40
CA PRO A 110 6.64 5.61 -3.40
C PRO A 110 7.75 5.53 -2.36
N ASP A 111 7.56 4.77 -1.28
CA ASP A 111 8.56 4.60 -0.22
C ASP A 111 9.37 3.31 -0.37
N GLY A 112 9.10 2.52 -1.40
CA GLY A 112 9.82 1.29 -1.68
C GLY A 112 9.16 0.03 -1.13
N TYR A 113 7.99 0.12 -0.51
CA TYR A 113 7.27 -1.06 -0.02
C TYR A 113 6.77 -1.90 -1.19
N ARG A 114 6.97 -3.21 -1.10
CA ARG A 114 6.59 -4.16 -2.14
C ARG A 114 5.18 -4.67 -1.91
N ILE A 115 4.44 -4.81 -3.00
CA ILE A 115 3.05 -5.26 -2.99
C ILE A 115 2.88 -6.31 -4.07
N GLU A 116 2.42 -7.48 -3.67
CA GLU A 116 2.15 -8.60 -4.58
C GLU A 116 0.74 -8.46 -5.16
N ILE A 117 0.63 -8.62 -6.47
CA ILE A 117 -0.67 -8.64 -7.17
C ILE A 117 -0.91 -10.03 -7.69
N MET A 118 -2.04 -10.62 -7.32
CA MET A 118 -2.39 -12.00 -7.66
C MET A 118 -3.72 -12.07 -8.39
N ARG A 119 -3.86 -13.09 -9.23
CA ARG A 119 -5.17 -13.45 -9.77
C ARG A 119 -6.07 -13.96 -8.66
N GLU A 120 -7.31 -13.51 -8.71
CA GLU A 120 -8.34 -14.07 -7.85
C GLU A 120 -8.87 -15.41 -8.37
#